data_cecff530dbdb01c01d8da17aadcde347
#
_entry.id   cecff530dbdb01c01d8da17aadcde347
#
_cell.length_a   1.000
_cell.length_b   1.000
_cell.length_c   1.000
_cell.angle_alpha   90.00
_cell.angle_beta   90.00
_cell.angle_gamma   90.00
#
_symmetry.space_group_name_H-M   'P 1'
#
loop_
_entity.id
_entity.type
_entity.pdbx_description
1 polymer ?
#
loop_
_entity_poly.entity_id
_entity_poly.type
_entity_poly.pdbx_seq_one_letter_code
_entity_poly.pdbx_strand_id
1 'polypeptide(L)'
;MTEQSEDGERIAKFLARAGIASRRDAEKLIEQGIVTVDGKVLTTPAFKVTPDMEIRVDGTRVGKPEAPRLWRYHKPDGLVTTHKDPQGRPTVFDAVTERLPRVISIGRLDLTTEGLLLLTNDGGLARLLELPSTGWVRRYRVRAYGRVSKQALEDLSKGVEIEGVKYKPIKASLDQVQGGNLWLTVSITEGKNREVRKVMEHLGLKVNRLIRTAYGPFQLGGLAKNEIEEIPTKQLREQLGKKMCEEVGL
;
A
#
# COMPACT_ATOMS: atom_id res chain seq x y z
N MET A 1 -30.55 23.89 10.51
CA MET A 1 -29.62 23.74 9.37
C MET A 1 -28.27 24.12 9.94
N THR A 2 -27.39 23.12 10.15
CA THR A 2 -26.01 23.35 10.61
C THR A 2 -25.20 23.85 9.43
N GLU A 3 -24.67 25.06 9.52
CA GLU A 3 -23.78 25.64 8.51
C GLU A 3 -22.60 24.68 8.27
N GLN A 4 -22.47 24.23 7.02
CA GLN A 4 -21.33 23.44 6.60
C GLN A 4 -20.13 24.40 6.50
N SER A 5 -19.15 24.27 7.38
CA SER A 5 -17.90 25.01 7.25
C SER A 5 -17.18 24.57 5.98
N GLU A 6 -16.75 25.50 5.12
CA GLU A 6 -16.02 25.18 3.88
C GLU A 6 -14.68 24.47 4.15
N ASP A 7 -14.08 24.64 5.33
CA ASP A 7 -12.74 24.17 5.72
C ASP A 7 -12.68 22.81 6.45
N GLY A 8 -13.78 22.05 6.57
CA GLY A 8 -13.83 20.79 7.31
C GLY A 8 -13.38 19.55 6.52
N GLU A 9 -12.95 18.51 7.24
CA GLU A 9 -12.72 17.17 6.67
C GLU A 9 -14.03 16.40 6.52
N ARG A 10 -14.23 15.64 5.42
CA ARG A 10 -15.42 14.78 5.29
C ARG A 10 -15.51 13.77 6.43
N ILE A 11 -16.68 13.65 7.06
CA ILE A 11 -16.92 12.78 8.22
C ILE A 11 -16.48 11.33 7.99
N ALA A 12 -16.74 10.75 6.82
CA ALA A 12 -16.31 9.38 6.49
C ALA A 12 -14.77 9.25 6.43
N LYS A 13 -14.05 10.32 6.02
CA LYS A 13 -12.58 10.35 6.06
C LYS A 13 -12.08 10.45 7.50
N PHE A 14 -12.69 11.30 8.32
CA PHE A 14 -12.37 11.44 9.74
C PHE A 14 -12.55 10.11 10.48
N LEU A 15 -13.71 9.44 10.34
CA LEU A 15 -13.99 8.15 10.98
C LEU A 15 -13.00 7.06 10.55
N ALA A 16 -12.58 7.08 9.28
CA ALA A 16 -11.58 6.13 8.80
C ALA A 16 -10.20 6.39 9.41
N ARG A 17 -9.77 7.65 9.55
CA ARG A 17 -8.51 8.03 10.22
C ARG A 17 -8.54 7.77 11.72
N ALA A 18 -9.71 7.92 12.34
CA ALA A 18 -9.92 7.59 13.74
C ALA A 18 -9.97 6.07 14.01
N GLY A 19 -9.80 5.24 12.98
CA GLY A 19 -9.75 3.78 13.12
C GLY A 19 -11.11 3.09 13.26
N ILE A 20 -12.22 3.83 13.15
CA ILE A 20 -13.58 3.30 13.40
C ILE A 20 -14.01 2.35 12.28
N ALA A 21 -13.91 2.77 11.01
CA ALA A 21 -14.42 2.00 9.87
C ALA A 21 -13.66 2.34 8.58
N SER A 22 -13.91 1.61 7.48
CA SER A 22 -13.51 2.11 6.16
C SER A 22 -14.38 3.32 5.77
N ARG A 23 -13.95 4.13 4.80
CA ARG A 23 -14.80 5.25 4.33
C ARG A 23 -16.18 4.76 3.89
N ARG A 24 -16.25 3.66 3.15
CA ARG A 24 -17.51 3.07 2.68
C ARG A 24 -18.37 2.52 3.82
N ASP A 25 -17.75 1.90 4.82
CA ASP A 25 -18.48 1.41 5.98
C ASP A 25 -18.92 2.55 6.89
N ALA A 26 -18.11 3.62 7.01
CA ALA A 26 -18.51 4.86 7.71
C ALA A 26 -19.75 5.51 7.04
N GLU A 27 -19.81 5.53 5.71
CA GLU A 27 -21.01 5.99 4.98
C GLU A 27 -22.23 5.16 5.35
N LYS A 28 -22.12 3.83 5.44
CA LYS A 28 -23.22 2.96 5.89
C LYS A 28 -23.62 3.21 7.35
N LEU A 29 -22.67 3.45 8.26
CA LEU A 29 -22.97 3.80 9.65
C LEU A 29 -23.77 5.11 9.74
N ILE A 30 -23.48 6.08 8.87
CA ILE A 30 -24.21 7.34 8.76
C ILE A 30 -25.62 7.09 8.22
N GLU A 31 -25.79 6.31 7.16
CA GLU A 31 -27.08 5.94 6.58
C GLU A 31 -27.97 5.18 7.58
N GLN A 32 -27.38 4.40 8.48
CA GLN A 32 -28.05 3.69 9.55
C GLN A 32 -28.44 4.59 10.74
N GLY A 33 -28.04 5.88 10.73
CA GLY A 33 -28.33 6.82 11.82
C GLY A 33 -27.54 6.58 13.11
N ILE A 34 -26.44 5.81 13.04
CA ILE A 34 -25.62 5.44 14.23
C ILE A 34 -24.59 6.53 14.56
N VAL A 35 -24.35 7.46 13.64
CA VAL A 35 -23.37 8.54 13.82
C VAL A 35 -24.07 9.80 14.26
N THR A 36 -23.57 10.43 15.35
CA THR A 36 -24.03 11.73 15.81
C THR A 36 -22.90 12.75 15.80
N VAL A 37 -23.24 14.00 15.51
CA VAL A 37 -22.34 15.16 15.62
C VAL A 37 -23.01 16.19 16.50
N ASP A 38 -22.35 16.61 17.57
CA ASP A 38 -22.86 17.53 18.59
C ASP A 38 -24.27 17.15 19.09
N GLY A 39 -24.46 15.84 19.33
CA GLY A 39 -25.70 15.23 19.80
C GLY A 39 -26.81 15.06 18.76
N LYS A 40 -26.60 15.50 17.51
CA LYS A 40 -27.59 15.36 16.42
C LYS A 40 -27.23 14.19 15.51
N VAL A 41 -28.22 13.35 15.18
CA VAL A 41 -28.04 12.22 14.24
C VAL A 41 -27.67 12.77 12.87
N LEU A 42 -26.60 12.23 12.31
CA LEU A 42 -26.16 12.59 10.97
C LEU A 42 -26.83 11.67 9.94
N THR A 43 -27.40 12.28 8.91
CA THR A 43 -28.13 11.55 7.84
C THR A 43 -27.46 11.63 6.48
N THR A 44 -26.38 12.40 6.35
CA THR A 44 -25.66 12.57 5.07
C THR A 44 -24.15 12.39 5.22
N PRO A 45 -23.52 11.56 4.39
CA PRO A 45 -22.05 11.41 4.40
C PRO A 45 -21.29 12.59 3.81
N ALA A 46 -22.00 13.55 3.20
CA ALA A 46 -21.39 14.77 2.63
C ALA A 46 -20.96 15.77 3.70
N PHE A 47 -21.34 15.55 4.97
CA PHE A 47 -21.03 16.42 6.09
C PHE A 47 -19.50 16.55 6.31
N LYS A 48 -19.07 17.78 6.60
CA LYS A 48 -17.70 18.10 6.97
C LYS A 48 -17.61 18.37 8.46
N VAL A 49 -16.58 17.81 9.10
CA VAL A 49 -16.30 17.96 10.52
C VAL A 49 -15.13 18.88 10.75
N THR A 50 -15.20 19.67 11.84
CA THR A 50 -14.12 20.50 12.36
C THR A 50 -13.56 19.92 13.65
N PRO A 51 -12.34 20.31 14.11
CA PRO A 51 -11.70 19.71 15.28
C PRO A 51 -12.44 19.92 16.62
N ASP A 52 -13.34 20.87 16.69
CA ASP A 52 -14.13 21.24 17.87
C ASP A 52 -15.44 20.47 18.01
N MET A 53 -15.89 19.80 16.95
CA MET A 53 -17.13 19.02 16.96
C MET A 53 -16.98 17.72 17.75
N GLU A 54 -18.01 17.36 18.53
CA GLU A 54 -18.09 16.08 19.21
C GLU A 54 -18.76 15.05 18.29
N ILE A 55 -18.00 14.00 17.94
CA ILE A 55 -18.50 12.91 17.09
C ILE A 55 -18.66 11.66 17.94
N ARG A 56 -19.82 11.00 17.80
CA ARG A 56 -20.10 9.70 18.42
C ARG A 56 -20.56 8.68 17.37
N VAL A 57 -20.17 7.45 17.60
CA VAL A 57 -20.64 6.28 16.83
C VAL A 57 -21.21 5.29 17.84
N ASP A 58 -22.47 4.92 17.67
CA ASP A 58 -23.21 4.09 18.61
C ASP A 58 -23.08 4.58 20.08
N GLY A 59 -23.28 5.87 20.29
CA GLY A 59 -23.17 6.53 21.58
C GLY A 59 -21.71 6.71 22.11
N THR A 60 -20.75 6.01 21.55
CA THR A 60 -19.34 6.09 21.96
C THR A 60 -18.63 7.25 21.28
N ARG A 61 -17.97 8.11 22.08
CA ARG A 61 -17.21 9.25 21.56
C ARG A 61 -16.02 8.80 20.73
N VAL A 62 -15.89 9.37 19.54
CA VAL A 62 -14.75 9.13 18.64
C VAL A 62 -13.58 10.01 19.05
N GLY A 63 -12.42 9.39 19.28
CA GLY A 63 -11.18 10.10 19.59
C GLY A 63 -10.63 10.85 18.38
N LYS A 64 -9.64 11.74 18.62
CA LYS A 64 -8.90 12.38 17.54
C LYS A 64 -8.11 11.33 16.75
N PRO A 65 -8.04 11.45 15.41
CA PRO A 65 -7.18 10.59 14.61
C PRO A 65 -5.72 10.64 15.09
N GLU A 66 -5.08 9.48 15.14
CA GLU A 66 -3.64 9.41 15.42
C GLU A 66 -2.82 10.05 14.29
N ALA A 67 -1.61 10.49 14.63
CA ALA A 67 -0.64 10.91 13.62
C ALA A 67 -0.36 9.79 12.61
N PRO A 68 0.01 10.12 11.36
CA PRO A 68 0.40 9.12 10.37
C PRO A 68 1.56 8.25 10.85
N ARG A 69 1.38 6.95 10.79
CA ARG A 69 2.36 5.91 11.12
C ARG A 69 2.57 5.00 9.93
N LEU A 70 3.75 4.44 9.79
CA LEU A 70 4.13 3.55 8.70
C LEU A 70 4.81 2.29 9.22
N TRP A 71 4.41 1.13 8.71
CA TRP A 71 5.01 -0.16 9.04
C TRP A 71 5.54 -0.85 7.79
N ARG A 72 6.66 -1.54 7.95
CA ARG A 72 7.17 -2.53 7.00
C ARG A 72 6.63 -3.90 7.40
N TYR A 73 6.04 -4.58 6.47
CA TYR A 73 5.57 -5.95 6.64
C TYR A 73 6.24 -6.85 5.61
N HIS A 74 6.84 -7.94 6.05
CA HIS A 74 7.31 -8.98 5.13
C HIS A 74 6.17 -9.92 4.81
N LYS A 75 5.39 -9.55 3.81
CA LYS A 75 4.29 -10.39 3.34
C LYS A 75 4.82 -11.75 2.87
N PRO A 76 4.36 -12.88 3.44
CA PRO A 76 4.60 -14.21 2.86
C PRO A 76 3.79 -14.40 1.58
N ASP A 77 4.08 -15.44 0.81
CA ASP A 77 3.17 -15.94 -0.22
C ASP A 77 1.88 -16.48 0.40
N GLY A 78 0.81 -16.61 -0.39
CA GLY A 78 -0.46 -17.18 0.03
C GLY A 78 -1.44 -16.21 0.68
N LEU A 79 -1.09 -14.94 0.90
CA LEU A 79 -2.00 -13.91 1.41
C LEU A 79 -2.44 -12.94 0.30
N VAL A 80 -3.74 -12.63 0.26
CA VAL A 80 -4.29 -11.62 -0.66
C VAL A 80 -4.21 -10.25 -0.03
N THR A 81 -3.79 -9.23 -0.80
CA THR A 81 -3.75 -7.83 -0.33
C THR A 81 -5.12 -7.18 -0.52
N THR A 82 -6.07 -7.51 0.34
CA THR A 82 -7.44 -6.96 0.39
C THR A 82 -8.02 -7.08 1.79
N HIS A 83 -8.88 -6.13 2.18
CA HIS A 83 -9.63 -6.22 3.44
C HIS A 83 -10.79 -7.23 3.39
N LYS A 84 -11.29 -7.56 2.20
CA LYS A 84 -12.36 -8.54 2.03
C LYS A 84 -12.12 -9.30 0.73
N ASP A 85 -11.97 -10.60 0.85
CA ASP A 85 -11.83 -11.48 -0.30
C ASP A 85 -13.13 -12.24 -0.58
N PRO A 86 -13.74 -12.09 -1.78
CA PRO A 86 -14.97 -12.79 -2.11
C PRO A 86 -14.85 -14.33 -2.13
N GLN A 87 -13.63 -14.84 -2.26
CA GLN A 87 -13.33 -16.29 -2.30
C GLN A 87 -12.95 -16.84 -0.92
N GLY A 88 -12.96 -16.03 0.14
CA GLY A 88 -12.63 -16.45 1.49
C GLY A 88 -11.17 -16.85 1.70
N ARG A 89 -10.26 -16.43 0.81
CA ARG A 89 -8.82 -16.70 0.99
C ARG A 89 -8.25 -15.84 2.11
N PRO A 90 -7.22 -16.33 2.83
CA PRO A 90 -6.57 -15.55 3.89
C PRO A 90 -5.99 -14.24 3.33
N THR A 91 -6.18 -13.15 4.06
CA THR A 91 -5.75 -11.82 3.67
C THR A 91 -4.57 -11.34 4.48
N VAL A 92 -3.87 -10.33 3.95
CA VAL A 92 -2.84 -9.60 4.70
C VAL A 92 -3.42 -9.03 5.99
N PHE A 93 -4.64 -8.49 5.94
CA PHE A 93 -5.23 -7.81 7.08
C PHE A 93 -5.66 -8.78 8.18
N ASP A 94 -6.10 -9.99 7.86
CA ASP A 94 -6.33 -11.05 8.85
C ASP A 94 -5.04 -11.39 9.61
N ALA A 95 -3.91 -11.45 8.88
CA ALA A 95 -2.61 -11.79 9.46
C ALA A 95 -2.03 -10.70 10.39
N VAL A 96 -2.48 -9.44 10.27
CA VAL A 96 -1.90 -8.31 11.03
C VAL A 96 -2.86 -7.69 12.05
N THR A 97 -4.15 -8.07 12.06
CA THR A 97 -5.21 -7.39 12.82
C THR A 97 -5.01 -7.41 14.34
N GLU A 98 -4.38 -8.47 14.87
CA GLU A 98 -4.10 -8.57 16.32
C GLU A 98 -2.83 -7.81 16.74
N ARG A 99 -2.01 -7.40 15.76
CA ARG A 99 -0.69 -6.81 15.99
C ARG A 99 -0.63 -5.31 15.66
N LEU A 100 -1.58 -4.81 14.90
CA LEU A 100 -1.61 -3.43 14.42
C LEU A 100 -2.98 -2.80 14.68
N PRO A 101 -3.05 -1.46 14.84
CA PRO A 101 -4.30 -0.75 14.72
C PRO A 101 -4.89 -0.97 13.33
N ARG A 102 -6.05 -0.40 13.07
CA ARG A 102 -6.62 -0.46 11.73
C ARG A 102 -5.68 0.20 10.71
N VAL A 103 -5.20 -0.57 9.76
CA VAL A 103 -4.25 -0.13 8.72
C VAL A 103 -4.79 -0.39 7.32
N ILE A 104 -4.20 0.30 6.33
CA ILE A 104 -4.36 0.06 4.91
C ILE A 104 -2.99 -0.22 4.29
N SER A 105 -2.95 -0.96 3.17
CA SER A 105 -1.71 -1.19 2.44
C SER A 105 -1.40 -0.05 1.48
N ILE A 106 -0.11 0.22 1.28
CA ILE A 106 0.39 1.11 0.24
C ILE A 106 0.70 0.27 -0.98
N GLY A 107 -0.19 0.32 -1.95
CA GLY A 107 -0.19 -0.60 -3.08
C GLY A 107 -0.52 -2.03 -2.67
N ARG A 108 -0.27 -2.94 -3.59
CA ARG A 108 -0.57 -4.36 -3.42
C ARG A 108 0.60 -5.22 -3.85
N LEU A 109 0.64 -6.44 -3.30
CA LEU A 109 1.42 -7.56 -3.81
C LEU A 109 0.45 -8.69 -4.16
N ASP A 110 0.73 -9.37 -5.26
CA ASP A 110 -0.05 -10.55 -5.68
C ASP A 110 0.01 -11.66 -4.64
N LEU A 111 -0.93 -12.60 -4.72
CA LEU A 111 -1.02 -13.77 -3.83
C LEU A 111 0.33 -14.49 -3.67
N THR A 112 1.01 -14.76 -4.78
CA THR A 112 2.28 -15.49 -4.84
C THR A 112 3.52 -14.59 -4.83
N THR A 113 3.38 -13.30 -4.51
CA THR A 113 4.49 -12.37 -4.37
C THR A 113 4.77 -12.12 -2.90
N GLU A 114 6.03 -12.25 -2.54
CA GLU A 114 6.54 -12.07 -1.17
C GLU A 114 7.23 -10.71 -1.00
N GLY A 115 7.58 -10.39 0.24
CA GLY A 115 8.50 -9.30 0.57
C GLY A 115 7.83 -8.06 1.09
N LEU A 116 8.47 -6.92 0.88
CA LEU A 116 8.11 -5.64 1.49
C LEU A 116 6.71 -5.18 1.05
N LEU A 117 5.79 -5.14 1.98
CA LEU A 117 4.52 -4.44 1.88
C LEU A 117 4.50 -3.33 2.94
N LEU A 118 4.19 -2.11 2.53
CA LEU A 118 4.03 -0.98 3.44
C LEU A 118 2.58 -0.91 3.90
N LEU A 119 2.38 -0.70 5.20
CA LEU A 119 1.08 -0.53 5.84
C LEU A 119 1.05 0.81 6.57
N THR A 120 -0.09 1.48 6.59
CA THR A 120 -0.27 2.77 7.30
C THR A 120 -1.67 2.90 7.88
N ASN A 121 -1.80 3.67 8.96
CA ASN A 121 -3.08 4.10 9.52
C ASN A 121 -3.68 5.33 8.80
N ASP A 122 -2.92 5.98 7.89
CA ASP A 122 -3.34 7.22 7.25
C ASP A 122 -3.50 7.09 5.72
N GLY A 123 -4.70 7.42 5.24
CA GLY A 123 -5.02 7.34 3.80
C GLY A 123 -4.41 8.47 2.96
N GLY A 124 -3.98 9.58 3.58
CA GLY A 124 -3.24 10.66 2.92
C GLY A 124 -1.82 10.20 2.61
N LEU A 125 -1.16 9.62 3.61
CA LEU A 125 0.16 9.03 3.46
C LEU A 125 0.15 7.88 2.43
N ALA A 126 -0.85 6.99 2.48
CA ALA A 126 -0.97 5.92 1.49
C ALA A 126 -1.06 6.48 0.06
N ARG A 127 -1.97 7.44 -0.16
CA ARG A 127 -2.13 8.08 -1.47
C ARG A 127 -0.85 8.75 -1.96
N LEU A 128 -0.18 9.51 -1.09
CA LEU A 128 1.06 10.22 -1.42
C LEU A 128 2.13 9.23 -1.91
N LEU A 129 2.30 8.11 -1.20
CA LEU A 129 3.31 7.11 -1.51
C LEU A 129 2.98 6.26 -2.76
N GLU A 130 1.70 6.17 -3.13
CA GLU A 130 1.25 5.46 -4.33
C GLU A 130 1.30 6.30 -5.61
N LEU A 131 1.35 7.63 -5.50
CA LEU A 131 1.30 8.51 -6.66
C LEU A 131 2.43 8.19 -7.66
N PRO A 132 2.10 8.02 -8.95
CA PRO A 132 3.09 7.81 -10.00
C PRO A 132 4.10 8.96 -10.11
N SER A 133 3.71 10.17 -9.71
CA SER A 133 4.56 11.37 -9.72
C SER A 133 5.71 11.31 -8.72
N THR A 134 5.63 10.48 -7.68
CA THR A 134 6.75 10.26 -6.75
C THR A 134 7.92 9.54 -7.41
N GLY A 135 7.66 8.83 -8.50
CA GLY A 135 8.70 8.12 -9.27
C GLY A 135 9.44 7.03 -8.48
N TRP A 136 8.88 6.60 -7.36
CA TRP A 136 9.58 5.65 -6.47
C TRP A 136 9.80 4.29 -7.12
N VAL A 137 11.07 3.89 -7.09
CA VAL A 137 11.52 2.61 -7.62
C VAL A 137 11.07 1.47 -6.71
N ARG A 138 10.47 0.45 -7.32
CA ARG A 138 10.18 -0.82 -6.66
C ARG A 138 11.20 -1.84 -7.14
N ARG A 139 11.95 -2.40 -6.18
CA ARG A 139 12.98 -3.40 -6.50
C ARG A 139 12.50 -4.78 -6.10
N TYR A 140 12.73 -5.71 -7.00
CA TYR A 140 12.36 -7.11 -6.81
C TYR A 140 13.58 -8.02 -6.99
N ARG A 141 13.63 -9.07 -6.21
CA ARG A 141 14.47 -10.23 -6.45
C ARG A 141 13.61 -11.35 -7.04
N VAL A 142 14.02 -11.85 -8.19
CA VAL A 142 13.27 -12.80 -9.00
C VAL A 142 14.06 -14.08 -9.11
N ARG A 143 13.46 -15.21 -8.73
CA ARG A 143 13.95 -16.53 -9.08
C ARG A 143 13.14 -17.05 -10.26
N ALA A 144 13.80 -17.34 -11.36
CA ALA A 144 13.15 -17.84 -12.56
C ALA A 144 13.90 -19.06 -13.13
N TYR A 145 13.20 -19.88 -13.89
CA TYR A 145 13.76 -20.96 -14.66
C TYR A 145 13.81 -20.59 -16.14
N GLY A 146 14.92 -20.90 -16.82
CA GLY A 146 15.09 -20.63 -18.24
C GLY A 146 16.48 -20.11 -18.57
N ARG A 147 16.60 -19.43 -19.71
CA ARG A 147 17.82 -18.78 -20.17
C ARG A 147 17.49 -17.38 -20.67
N VAL A 148 18.32 -16.42 -20.39
CA VAL A 148 18.18 -15.05 -20.86
C VAL A 148 19.55 -14.50 -21.24
N SER A 149 19.63 -13.75 -22.32
CA SER A 149 20.85 -13.06 -22.70
C SER A 149 20.99 -11.73 -21.95
N LYS A 150 22.22 -11.27 -21.75
CA LYS A 150 22.49 -9.96 -21.18
C LYS A 150 21.84 -8.84 -22.00
N GLN A 151 21.92 -8.94 -23.32
CA GLN A 151 21.32 -7.99 -24.25
C GLN A 151 19.80 -7.86 -24.07
N ALA A 152 19.07 -8.98 -23.91
CA ALA A 152 17.63 -8.96 -23.68
C ALA A 152 17.26 -8.24 -22.36
N LEU A 153 18.08 -8.37 -21.31
CA LEU A 153 17.88 -7.61 -20.06
C LEU A 153 18.17 -6.12 -20.24
N GLU A 154 19.23 -5.78 -20.98
CA GLU A 154 19.59 -4.39 -21.27
C GLU A 154 18.52 -3.69 -22.11
N ASP A 155 17.92 -4.38 -23.08
CA ASP A 155 16.88 -3.83 -23.94
C ASP A 155 15.60 -3.42 -23.17
N LEU A 156 15.33 -4.04 -22.03
CA LEU A 156 14.23 -3.62 -21.13
C LEU A 156 14.36 -2.17 -20.64
N SER A 157 15.58 -1.61 -20.66
CA SER A 157 15.82 -0.22 -20.30
C SER A 157 15.23 0.80 -21.29
N LYS A 158 14.81 0.34 -22.46
CA LYS A 158 14.11 1.14 -23.48
C LYS A 158 12.59 1.10 -23.29
N GLY A 159 12.09 0.30 -22.35
CA GLY A 159 10.69 -0.08 -22.24
C GLY A 159 10.35 -1.25 -23.16
N VAL A 160 9.20 -1.86 -22.96
CA VAL A 160 8.74 -3.01 -23.74
C VAL A 160 7.23 -2.95 -23.93
N GLU A 161 6.74 -3.40 -25.06
CA GLU A 161 5.32 -3.59 -25.32
C GLU A 161 4.99 -5.09 -25.36
N ILE A 162 4.03 -5.50 -24.52
CA ILE A 162 3.61 -6.91 -24.40
C ILE A 162 2.07 -6.91 -24.49
N GLU A 163 1.52 -7.65 -25.48
CA GLU A 163 0.07 -7.77 -25.68
C GLU A 163 -0.66 -6.40 -25.71
N GLY A 164 -0.07 -5.42 -26.38
CA GLY A 164 -0.62 -4.05 -26.49
C GLY A 164 -0.44 -3.18 -25.24
N VAL A 165 0.19 -3.68 -24.17
CA VAL A 165 0.50 -2.91 -22.96
C VAL A 165 1.94 -2.41 -23.02
N LYS A 166 2.11 -1.10 -23.00
CA LYS A 166 3.43 -0.45 -22.94
C LYS A 166 3.92 -0.37 -21.51
N TYR A 167 5.09 -0.94 -21.23
CA TYR A 167 5.79 -0.86 -19.96
C TYR A 167 6.90 0.16 -20.03
N LYS A 168 7.05 0.95 -18.95
CA LYS A 168 8.14 1.94 -18.83
C LYS A 168 9.50 1.26 -18.78
N PRO A 169 10.62 2.00 -18.94
CA PRO A 169 11.96 1.48 -18.76
C PRO A 169 12.13 0.66 -17.48
N ILE A 170 12.66 -0.55 -17.62
CA ILE A 170 12.89 -1.51 -16.55
C ILE A 170 14.40 -1.75 -16.44
N LYS A 171 14.95 -1.66 -15.23
CA LYS A 171 16.34 -2.08 -14.98
C LYS A 171 16.32 -3.52 -14.49
N ALA A 172 17.01 -4.39 -15.22
CA ALA A 172 17.13 -5.79 -14.85
C ALA A 172 18.59 -6.24 -14.94
N SER A 173 19.06 -7.00 -13.97
CA SER A 173 20.38 -7.61 -13.93
C SER A 173 20.31 -9.08 -13.53
N LEU A 174 21.18 -9.88 -14.11
CA LEU A 174 21.38 -11.27 -13.73
C LEU A 174 22.40 -11.31 -12.59
N ASP A 175 21.98 -11.80 -11.42
CA ASP A 175 22.81 -11.84 -10.21
C ASP A 175 23.54 -13.20 -10.10
N GLN A 176 22.83 -14.32 -10.42
CA GLN A 176 23.36 -15.66 -10.24
C GLN A 176 22.67 -16.64 -11.18
N VAL A 177 23.44 -17.64 -11.63
CA VAL A 177 22.94 -18.82 -12.37
C VAL A 177 23.27 -20.07 -11.56
N GLN A 178 22.26 -20.92 -11.33
CA GLN A 178 22.45 -22.18 -10.62
C GLN A 178 21.62 -23.29 -11.33
N GLY A 179 22.29 -24.10 -12.10
CA GLY A 179 21.62 -25.05 -13.00
C GLY A 179 20.74 -24.33 -14.03
N GLY A 180 19.47 -24.71 -14.12
CA GLY A 180 18.48 -24.01 -14.96
C GLY A 180 17.78 -22.83 -14.26
N ASN A 181 18.12 -22.50 -13.00
CA ASN A 181 17.55 -21.40 -12.27
C ASN A 181 18.43 -20.15 -12.36
N LEU A 182 17.76 -19.01 -12.48
CA LEU A 182 18.36 -17.68 -12.50
C LEU A 182 17.88 -16.90 -11.29
N TRP A 183 18.76 -16.11 -10.71
CA TRP A 183 18.39 -15.02 -9.81
C TRP A 183 18.64 -13.70 -10.50
N LEU A 184 17.63 -12.84 -10.51
CA LEU A 184 17.70 -11.51 -11.12
C LEU A 184 17.26 -10.46 -10.11
N THR A 185 17.84 -9.26 -10.24
CA THR A 185 17.32 -8.04 -9.63
C THR A 185 16.59 -7.23 -10.69
N VAL A 186 15.33 -6.89 -10.42
CA VAL A 186 14.48 -6.12 -11.34
C VAL A 186 13.96 -4.89 -10.63
N SER A 187 14.08 -3.71 -11.27
CA SER A 187 13.62 -2.43 -10.75
C SER A 187 12.67 -1.76 -11.72
N ILE A 188 11.49 -1.36 -11.23
CA ILE A 188 10.43 -0.70 -11.98
C ILE A 188 10.01 0.59 -11.29
N THR A 189 9.50 1.57 -12.03
CA THR A 189 8.98 2.85 -11.51
C THR A 189 7.45 2.95 -11.57
N GLU A 190 6.80 1.97 -12.15
CA GLU A 190 5.34 1.82 -12.19
C GLU A 190 4.94 0.50 -11.49
N GLY A 191 3.69 0.14 -11.49
CA GLY A 191 3.20 -1.06 -10.82
C GLY A 191 1.95 -1.58 -11.51
N LYS A 192 2.06 -1.84 -12.82
CA LYS A 192 0.99 -2.46 -13.59
C LYS A 192 0.74 -3.89 -13.08
N ASN A 193 -0.46 -4.38 -13.35
CA ASN A 193 -0.85 -5.72 -12.89
C ASN A 193 0.16 -6.78 -13.36
N ARG A 194 0.77 -7.49 -12.38
CA ARG A 194 1.74 -8.56 -12.59
C ARG A 194 2.91 -8.19 -13.52
N GLU A 195 3.29 -6.92 -13.56
CA GLU A 195 4.26 -6.35 -14.49
C GLU A 195 5.56 -7.16 -14.56
N VAL A 196 6.23 -7.37 -13.43
CA VAL A 196 7.50 -8.12 -13.40
C VAL A 196 7.33 -9.54 -13.93
N ARG A 197 6.23 -10.25 -13.59
CA ARG A 197 5.98 -11.61 -14.09
C ARG A 197 5.77 -11.64 -15.60
N LYS A 198 4.94 -10.73 -16.12
CA LYS A 198 4.66 -10.64 -17.56
C LYS A 198 5.91 -10.32 -18.37
N VAL A 199 6.74 -9.41 -17.87
CA VAL A 199 8.01 -9.06 -18.53
C VAL A 199 8.98 -10.24 -18.51
N MET A 200 9.11 -10.96 -17.40
CA MET A 200 9.96 -12.16 -17.34
C MET A 200 9.43 -13.27 -18.25
N GLU A 201 8.12 -13.50 -18.29
CA GLU A 201 7.48 -14.46 -19.19
C GLU A 201 7.71 -14.10 -20.67
N HIS A 202 7.65 -12.81 -21.02
CA HIS A 202 7.98 -12.31 -22.37
C HIS A 202 9.43 -12.63 -22.76
N LEU A 203 10.36 -12.63 -21.80
CA LEU A 203 11.75 -13.07 -22.02
C LEU A 203 11.92 -14.60 -22.03
N GLY A 204 10.85 -15.37 -21.99
CA GLY A 204 10.87 -16.85 -21.96
C GLY A 204 11.26 -17.43 -20.60
N LEU A 205 11.18 -16.65 -19.52
CA LEU A 205 11.51 -17.06 -18.16
C LEU A 205 10.27 -17.46 -17.36
N LYS A 206 10.29 -18.60 -16.71
CA LYS A 206 9.25 -19.05 -15.77
C LYS A 206 9.59 -18.57 -14.35
N VAL A 207 8.84 -17.60 -13.83
CA VAL A 207 9.06 -17.05 -12.48
C VAL A 207 8.58 -18.04 -11.41
N ASN A 208 9.52 -18.55 -10.61
CA ASN A 208 9.23 -19.48 -9.51
C ASN A 208 9.05 -18.75 -8.18
N ARG A 209 9.77 -17.62 -7.96
CA ARG A 209 9.68 -16.82 -6.75
C ARG A 209 9.87 -15.34 -7.08
N LEU A 210 9.06 -14.49 -6.46
CA LEU A 210 9.12 -13.04 -6.64
C LEU A 210 9.06 -12.37 -5.27
N ILE A 211 10.09 -11.60 -4.93
CA ILE A 211 10.22 -10.95 -3.62
C ILE A 211 10.43 -9.46 -3.86
N ARG A 212 9.54 -8.60 -3.35
CA ARG A 212 9.81 -7.15 -3.35
C ARG A 212 10.76 -6.81 -2.22
N THR A 213 11.95 -6.32 -2.56
CA THR A 213 13.01 -6.01 -1.60
C THR A 213 13.07 -4.54 -1.21
N ALA A 214 12.50 -3.64 -2.06
CA ALA A 214 12.44 -2.21 -1.77
C ALA A 214 11.22 -1.54 -2.40
N TYR A 215 10.78 -0.45 -1.77
CA TYR A 215 9.76 0.48 -2.24
C TYR A 215 10.21 1.90 -1.92
N GLY A 216 10.68 2.65 -2.94
CA GLY A 216 11.33 3.93 -2.72
C GLY A 216 12.52 3.81 -1.74
N PRO A 217 12.57 4.64 -0.70
CA PRO A 217 13.64 4.59 0.31
C PRO A 217 13.51 3.40 1.28
N PHE A 218 12.33 2.77 1.34
CA PHE A 218 12.07 1.70 2.29
C PHE A 218 12.62 0.36 1.78
N GLN A 219 13.38 -0.32 2.65
CA GLN A 219 14.01 -1.60 2.34
C GLN A 219 13.37 -2.72 3.17
N LEU A 220 13.28 -3.93 2.60
CA LEU A 220 12.91 -5.12 3.35
C LEU A 220 13.95 -5.44 4.43
N GLY A 221 15.23 -5.32 4.07
CA GLY A 221 16.34 -5.62 4.99
C GLY A 221 16.31 -7.04 5.51
N GLY A 222 16.60 -7.21 6.79
CA GLY A 222 16.59 -8.49 7.50
C GLY A 222 15.23 -8.90 8.07
N LEU A 223 14.14 -8.20 7.77
CA LEU A 223 12.82 -8.50 8.30
C LEU A 223 12.39 -9.92 7.88
N ALA A 224 12.13 -10.81 8.85
CA ALA A 224 11.75 -12.18 8.56
C ALA A 224 10.33 -12.28 7.99
N LYS A 225 9.99 -13.41 7.35
CA LYS A 225 8.64 -13.62 6.80
C LYS A 225 7.58 -13.47 7.90
N ASN A 226 6.50 -12.78 7.58
CA ASN A 226 5.38 -12.46 8.45
C ASN A 226 5.74 -11.52 9.63
N GLU A 227 6.94 -10.96 9.67
CA GLU A 227 7.31 -9.92 10.64
C GLU A 227 6.83 -8.54 10.21
N ILE A 228 6.56 -7.72 11.22
CA ILE A 228 6.14 -6.32 11.10
C ILE A 228 7.08 -5.47 11.94
N GLU A 229 7.47 -4.35 11.38
CA GLU A 229 8.29 -3.36 12.08
C GLU A 229 7.75 -1.96 11.78
N GLU A 230 7.50 -1.18 12.83
CA GLU A 230 7.15 0.23 12.67
C GLU A 230 8.37 1.05 12.31
N ILE A 231 8.22 1.95 11.34
CA ILE A 231 9.25 2.91 10.99
C ILE A 231 9.15 4.09 11.97
N PRO A 232 10.21 4.36 12.76
CA PRO A 232 10.19 5.48 13.69
C PRO A 232 9.87 6.80 12.98
N THR A 233 9.05 7.66 13.60
CA THR A 233 8.59 8.93 13.01
C THR A 233 9.75 9.81 12.52
N LYS A 234 10.86 9.83 13.26
CA LYS A 234 12.07 10.58 12.85
C LYS A 234 12.60 10.07 11.51
N GLN A 235 12.78 8.75 11.39
CA GLN A 235 13.26 8.12 10.15
C GLN A 235 12.26 8.31 9.01
N LEU A 236 10.95 8.22 9.29
CA LEU A 236 9.91 8.45 8.31
C LEU A 236 10.01 9.87 7.74
N ARG A 237 10.14 10.89 8.59
CA ARG A 237 10.33 12.29 8.16
C ARG A 237 11.57 12.49 7.32
N GLU A 238 12.69 11.89 7.69
CA GLU A 238 13.95 11.94 6.93
C GLU A 238 13.78 11.32 5.53
N GLN A 239 13.07 10.21 5.41
CA GLN A 239 12.84 9.51 4.15
C GLN A 239 11.83 10.19 3.24
N LEU A 240 10.80 10.85 3.80
CA LEU A 240 9.80 11.58 3.03
C LEU A 240 10.28 12.97 2.61
N GLY A 241 11.11 13.60 3.45
CA GLY A 241 11.51 14.99 3.28
C GLY A 241 10.40 16.00 3.64
N LYS A 242 10.79 17.27 3.78
CA LYS A 242 9.93 18.33 4.33
C LYS A 242 8.59 18.47 3.61
N LYS A 243 8.60 18.54 2.28
CA LYS A 243 7.40 18.77 1.47
C LYS A 243 6.33 17.69 1.67
N MET A 244 6.74 16.41 1.65
CA MET A 244 5.80 15.30 1.83
C MET A 244 5.29 15.24 3.27
N CYS A 245 6.12 15.56 4.26
CA CYS A 245 5.70 15.63 5.66
C CYS A 245 4.63 16.69 5.89
N GLU A 246 4.80 17.89 5.35
CA GLU A 246 3.82 18.99 5.43
C GLU A 246 2.47 18.58 4.80
N GLU A 247 2.51 17.86 3.65
CA GLU A 247 1.30 17.41 2.94
C GLU A 247 0.45 16.41 3.75
N VAL A 248 1.08 15.60 4.60
CA VAL A 248 0.39 14.56 5.39
C VAL A 248 0.29 14.89 6.88
N GLY A 249 0.80 16.02 7.33
CA GLY A 249 0.74 16.46 8.73
C GLY A 249 1.69 15.70 9.66
N LEU A 250 2.87 15.34 9.17
CA LEU A 250 3.99 14.72 9.91
C LEU A 250 4.98 15.76 10.40
#